data_85227fc4cebc0178b4a84088d5b919f6
#
_entry.id   85227fc4cebc0178b4a84088d5b919f6
#
_cell.length_a   1.000
_cell.length_b   1.000
_cell.length_c   1.000
_cell.angle_alpha   90.00
_cell.angle_beta   90.00
_cell.angle_gamma   90.00
#
_symmetry.space_group_name_H-M   'P 1'
#
loop_
_entity.id
_entity.type
_entity.pdbx_description
1 polymer ?
#
loop_
_entity_poly.entity_id
_entity_poly.type
_entity_poly.pdbx_seq_one_letter_code
_entity_poly.pdbx_strand_id
1 'polypeptide(L)'
;MAGHIISLYLKEQGHDVTGFARSKSPFVPTVIGDAANTELLRGAIEAGGYDAVINAIGLLNQFAENNHSAAAFLNGYFPHFLAEVTEGTNTQIIHMSTDCVFSGKEGHYTETSQPDGATFYDRSKALGELDDDKNLTLRNSIVGPDIKSSGIGLLNWFMQQPGPSVNGFTGAIWTGQTTLQLAKTMEEAVKQRAHGLVNAVPSEPITKYELLKLFNKNLRGDALEINPVDGVSADKSLVRTNFEFDYLIPDYETMVREMADWMRAHRSLYPHYDIR
;
A
#
# COMPACT_ATOMS: atom_id res chain seq x y z
N MET A 1 -8.24 -3.28 0.14
CA MET A 1 -7.77 -1.92 0.51
C MET A 1 -7.12 -1.20 -0.67
N ALA A 2 -5.84 -1.39 -1.03
CA ALA A 2 -5.19 -0.58 -2.07
C ALA A 2 -5.74 -0.72 -3.50
N GLY A 3 -5.87 -1.93 -4.01
CA GLY A 3 -6.18 -2.17 -5.44
C GLY A 3 -7.45 -1.49 -5.97
N HIS A 4 -8.50 -1.33 -5.16
CA HIS A 4 -9.71 -0.66 -5.65
C HIS A 4 -9.52 0.85 -5.80
N ILE A 5 -8.79 1.50 -4.88
CA ILE A 5 -8.49 2.94 -4.98
C ILE A 5 -7.55 3.19 -6.14
N ILE A 6 -6.48 2.41 -6.26
CA ILE A 6 -5.51 2.55 -7.36
C ILE A 6 -6.23 2.45 -8.71
N SER A 7 -7.04 1.40 -8.92
CA SER A 7 -7.73 1.20 -10.20
C SER A 7 -8.77 2.28 -10.49
N LEU A 8 -9.53 2.71 -9.49
CA LEU A 8 -10.54 3.74 -9.67
C LEU A 8 -9.90 5.12 -9.90
N TYR A 9 -8.91 5.48 -9.09
CA TYR A 9 -8.18 6.74 -9.24
C TYR A 9 -7.54 6.85 -10.63
N LEU A 10 -6.77 5.86 -11.06
CA LEU A 10 -6.13 5.89 -12.38
C LEU A 10 -7.15 6.00 -13.52
N LYS A 11 -8.28 5.30 -13.43
CA LYS A 11 -9.36 5.46 -14.41
C LYS A 11 -9.92 6.88 -14.42
N GLU A 12 -10.13 7.50 -13.26
CA GLU A 12 -10.62 8.89 -13.16
C GLU A 12 -9.61 9.91 -13.69
N GLN A 13 -8.31 9.59 -13.63
CA GLN A 13 -7.26 10.39 -14.27
C GLN A 13 -7.17 10.17 -15.80
N GLY A 14 -8.02 9.31 -16.37
CA GLY A 14 -8.10 9.10 -17.82
C GLY A 14 -7.19 7.98 -18.34
N HIS A 15 -6.59 7.17 -17.47
CA HIS A 15 -5.82 6.00 -17.89
C HIS A 15 -6.75 4.86 -18.35
N ASP A 16 -6.31 4.07 -19.33
CA ASP A 16 -6.93 2.81 -19.68
C ASP A 16 -6.47 1.72 -18.70
N VAL A 17 -7.38 1.29 -17.82
CA VAL A 17 -7.05 0.41 -16.70
C VAL A 17 -7.78 -0.93 -16.85
N THR A 18 -7.02 -2.01 -16.92
CA THR A 18 -7.53 -3.38 -16.84
C THR A 18 -7.11 -4.03 -15.53
N GLY A 19 -8.06 -4.56 -14.78
CA GLY A 19 -7.79 -5.29 -13.54
C GLY A 19 -7.56 -6.78 -13.81
N PHE A 20 -6.70 -7.42 -12.98
CA PHE A 20 -6.61 -8.87 -12.85
C PHE A 20 -7.00 -9.25 -11.42
N ALA A 21 -8.05 -10.04 -11.26
CA ALA A 21 -8.58 -10.37 -9.94
C ALA A 21 -9.40 -11.67 -9.95
N ARG A 22 -9.58 -12.28 -8.77
CA ARG A 22 -10.41 -13.50 -8.60
C ARG A 22 -11.91 -13.27 -8.82
N SER A 23 -12.34 -12.01 -8.85
CA SER A 23 -13.73 -11.64 -9.13
C SER A 23 -13.77 -10.34 -9.93
N LYS A 24 -14.87 -10.15 -10.67
CA LYS A 24 -15.08 -8.94 -11.48
C LYS A 24 -15.02 -7.68 -10.62
N SER A 25 -14.24 -6.72 -11.04
CA SER A 25 -14.26 -5.37 -10.48
C SER A 25 -15.48 -4.59 -10.97
N PRO A 26 -16.15 -3.83 -10.13
CA PRO A 26 -17.19 -2.90 -10.57
C PRO A 26 -16.62 -1.62 -11.20
N PHE A 27 -15.32 -1.39 -11.12
CA PHE A 27 -14.69 -0.11 -11.49
C PHE A 27 -14.05 -0.14 -12.87
N VAL A 28 -13.42 -1.26 -13.23
CA VAL A 28 -12.62 -1.39 -14.47
C VAL A 28 -12.89 -2.74 -15.13
N PRO A 29 -12.66 -2.88 -16.46
CA PRO A 29 -12.59 -4.17 -17.12
C PRO A 29 -11.69 -5.12 -16.33
N THR A 30 -12.04 -6.40 -16.26
CA THR A 30 -11.32 -7.33 -15.39
C THR A 30 -11.12 -8.67 -16.09
N VAL A 31 -9.86 -9.09 -16.19
CA VAL A 31 -9.50 -10.49 -16.45
C VAL A 31 -9.67 -11.25 -15.13
N ILE A 32 -10.60 -12.21 -15.13
CA ILE A 32 -10.88 -13.00 -13.93
C ILE A 32 -9.93 -14.18 -13.87
N GLY A 33 -9.13 -14.26 -12.81
CA GLY A 33 -8.16 -15.31 -12.60
C GLY A 33 -7.54 -15.30 -11.21
N ASP A 34 -6.91 -16.41 -10.86
CA ASP A 34 -6.05 -16.51 -9.67
C ASP A 34 -4.60 -16.26 -10.09
N ALA A 35 -3.83 -15.53 -9.28
CA ALA A 35 -2.42 -15.24 -9.52
C ALA A 35 -1.56 -16.53 -9.63
N ALA A 36 -2.03 -17.64 -9.05
CA ALA A 36 -1.39 -18.93 -9.20
C ALA A 36 -1.57 -19.55 -10.62
N ASN A 37 -2.51 -19.05 -11.41
CA ASN A 37 -2.61 -19.41 -12.83
C ASN A 37 -1.69 -18.48 -13.65
N THR A 38 -0.41 -18.77 -13.59
CA THR A 38 0.66 -17.98 -14.23
C THR A 38 0.55 -17.91 -15.75
N GLU A 39 0.03 -18.96 -16.38
CA GLU A 39 -0.22 -19.03 -17.83
C GLU A 39 -1.28 -18.02 -18.28
N LEU A 40 -2.42 -17.98 -17.56
CA LEU A 40 -3.49 -17.02 -17.84
C LEU A 40 -3.00 -15.59 -17.65
N LEU A 41 -2.22 -15.34 -16.59
CA LEU A 41 -1.70 -14.00 -16.30
C LEU A 41 -0.66 -13.56 -17.33
N ARG A 42 0.27 -14.45 -17.71
CA ARG A 42 1.23 -14.21 -18.79
C ARG A 42 0.52 -13.81 -20.08
N GLY A 43 -0.44 -14.62 -20.51
CA GLY A 43 -1.22 -14.32 -21.73
C GLY A 43 -1.99 -13.01 -21.65
N ALA A 44 -2.52 -12.64 -20.48
CA ALA A 44 -3.21 -11.37 -20.29
C ALA A 44 -2.25 -10.16 -20.36
N ILE A 45 -1.04 -10.27 -19.82
CA ILE A 45 -0.02 -9.22 -19.86
C ILE A 45 0.49 -9.05 -21.31
N GLU A 46 0.86 -10.15 -21.96
CA GLU A 46 1.39 -10.15 -23.33
C GLU A 46 0.37 -9.62 -24.37
N ALA A 47 -0.90 -9.98 -24.22
CA ALA A 47 -1.96 -9.50 -25.09
C ALA A 47 -2.36 -8.04 -24.84
N GLY A 48 -2.12 -7.52 -23.63
CA GLY A 48 -2.62 -6.20 -23.24
C GLY A 48 -1.78 -5.03 -23.72
N GLY A 49 -0.47 -5.22 -23.96
CA GLY A 49 0.43 -4.14 -24.41
C GLY A 49 0.51 -2.97 -23.43
N TYR A 50 0.50 -3.26 -22.13
CA TYR A 50 0.44 -2.26 -21.06
C TYR A 50 1.75 -1.47 -20.93
N ASP A 51 1.65 -0.17 -20.59
CA ASP A 51 2.80 0.64 -20.18
C ASP A 51 3.36 0.22 -18.83
N ALA A 52 2.46 -0.17 -17.91
CA ALA A 52 2.84 -0.65 -16.59
C ALA A 52 1.89 -1.72 -16.05
N VAL A 53 2.43 -2.61 -15.21
CA VAL A 53 1.68 -3.56 -14.39
C VAL A 53 1.90 -3.23 -12.93
N ILE A 54 0.83 -2.81 -12.23
CA ILE A 54 0.88 -2.50 -10.80
C ILE A 54 0.54 -3.75 -9.99
N ASN A 55 1.50 -4.28 -9.27
CA ASN A 55 1.31 -5.43 -8.40
C ASN A 55 0.80 -5.01 -7.02
N ALA A 56 -0.52 -5.05 -6.83
CA ALA A 56 -1.20 -4.85 -5.54
C ALA A 56 -1.60 -6.18 -4.87
N ILE A 57 -1.11 -7.33 -5.36
CA ILE A 57 -1.38 -8.65 -4.79
C ILE A 57 -0.31 -8.97 -3.75
N GLY A 58 -0.74 -9.46 -2.60
CA GLY A 58 0.13 -9.93 -1.54
C GLY A 58 -0.66 -10.58 -0.42
N LEU A 59 -0.01 -11.46 0.34
CA LEU A 59 -0.57 -12.11 1.51
C LEU A 59 -0.04 -11.41 2.77
N LEU A 60 -0.97 -10.89 3.58
CA LEU A 60 -0.64 -10.01 4.70
C LEU A 60 -0.43 -10.78 6.01
N ASN A 61 0.52 -10.31 6.83
CA ASN A 61 0.69 -10.65 8.26
C ASN A 61 0.28 -12.08 8.63
N GLN A 62 -0.75 -12.25 9.46
CA GLN A 62 -1.21 -13.54 9.96
C GLN A 62 -1.62 -14.53 8.85
N PHE A 63 -2.09 -14.06 7.70
CA PHE A 63 -2.39 -14.95 6.59
C PHE A 63 -1.13 -15.55 5.97
N ALA A 64 -0.03 -14.79 5.96
CA ALA A 64 1.28 -15.27 5.52
C ALA A 64 1.87 -16.28 6.53
N GLU A 65 1.74 -16.02 7.83
CA GLU A 65 2.17 -16.96 8.89
C GLU A 65 1.39 -18.27 8.85
N ASN A 66 0.10 -18.22 8.51
CA ASN A 66 -0.75 -19.40 8.42
C ASN A 66 -0.60 -20.19 7.12
N ASN A 67 0.01 -19.60 6.07
CA ASN A 67 0.20 -20.25 4.76
C ASN A 67 1.51 -19.81 4.11
N HIS A 68 2.61 -20.41 4.57
CA HIS A 68 3.96 -20.12 4.09
C HIS A 68 4.13 -20.36 2.59
N SER A 69 3.54 -21.42 2.04
CA SER A 69 3.63 -21.71 0.60
C SER A 69 3.00 -20.62 -0.26
N ALA A 70 1.79 -20.17 0.10
CA ALA A 70 1.13 -19.08 -0.60
C ALA A 70 1.87 -17.74 -0.41
N ALA A 71 2.43 -17.50 0.77
CA ALA A 71 3.22 -16.30 1.04
C ALA A 71 4.54 -16.30 0.25
N ALA A 72 5.26 -17.42 0.21
CA ALA A 72 6.48 -17.56 -0.60
C ALA A 72 6.18 -17.31 -2.09
N PHE A 73 5.06 -17.82 -2.58
CA PHE A 73 4.64 -17.61 -3.96
C PHE A 73 4.23 -16.15 -4.20
N LEU A 74 3.23 -15.63 -3.48
CA LEU A 74 2.63 -14.31 -3.77
C LEU A 74 3.51 -13.13 -3.39
N ASN A 75 4.23 -13.23 -2.26
CA ASN A 75 5.04 -12.13 -1.79
C ASN A 75 6.47 -12.18 -2.32
N GLY A 76 7.04 -13.38 -2.51
CA GLY A 76 8.42 -13.57 -2.93
C GLY A 76 8.56 -13.80 -4.43
N TYR A 77 8.05 -14.91 -4.94
CA TYR A 77 8.26 -15.29 -6.34
C TYR A 77 7.47 -14.44 -7.34
N PHE A 78 6.23 -14.12 -7.04
CA PHE A 78 5.29 -13.49 -7.97
C PHE A 78 5.75 -12.14 -8.54
N PRO A 79 6.36 -11.21 -7.78
CA PRO A 79 6.92 -9.99 -8.36
C PRO A 79 8.01 -10.27 -9.40
N HIS A 80 8.89 -11.21 -9.14
CA HIS A 80 9.95 -11.61 -10.08
C HIS A 80 9.38 -12.30 -11.33
N PHE A 81 8.33 -13.13 -11.17
CA PHE A 81 7.61 -13.68 -12.31
C PHE A 81 7.02 -12.59 -13.21
N LEU A 82 6.43 -11.52 -12.64
CA LEU A 82 5.93 -10.40 -13.43
C LEU A 82 7.05 -9.68 -14.18
N ALA A 83 8.21 -9.49 -13.54
CA ALA A 83 9.39 -8.90 -14.16
C ALA A 83 9.91 -9.78 -15.31
N GLU A 84 9.95 -11.10 -15.12
CA GLU A 84 10.31 -12.07 -16.18
C GLU A 84 9.34 -12.00 -17.37
N VAL A 85 8.02 -11.99 -17.13
CA VAL A 85 7.01 -11.91 -18.20
C VAL A 85 7.15 -10.64 -19.05
N THR A 86 7.60 -9.56 -18.44
CA THR A 86 7.77 -8.27 -19.12
C THR A 86 9.20 -8.01 -19.60
N GLU A 87 10.12 -8.98 -19.44
CA GLU A 87 11.49 -8.88 -19.92
C GLU A 87 11.51 -8.61 -21.44
N GLY A 88 12.40 -7.74 -21.90
CA GLY A 88 12.51 -7.36 -23.32
C GLY A 88 11.35 -6.50 -23.85
N THR A 89 10.36 -6.15 -23.04
CA THR A 89 9.25 -5.24 -23.40
C THR A 89 9.42 -3.87 -22.73
N ASN A 90 8.60 -2.88 -23.12
CA ASN A 90 8.55 -1.59 -22.45
C ASN A 90 7.63 -1.58 -21.21
N THR A 91 6.94 -2.66 -20.91
CA THR A 91 6.03 -2.76 -19.76
C THR A 91 6.82 -2.76 -18.46
N GLN A 92 6.56 -1.81 -17.58
CA GLN A 92 7.19 -1.66 -16.28
C GLN A 92 6.39 -2.37 -15.19
N ILE A 93 7.06 -3.02 -14.25
CA ILE A 93 6.41 -3.51 -13.02
C ILE A 93 6.55 -2.47 -11.93
N ILE A 94 5.43 -2.11 -11.28
CA ILE A 94 5.42 -1.33 -10.04
C ILE A 94 4.95 -2.24 -8.92
N HIS A 95 5.87 -2.56 -8.02
CA HIS A 95 5.63 -3.48 -6.91
C HIS A 95 5.49 -2.75 -5.58
N MET A 96 4.53 -3.18 -4.76
CA MET A 96 4.34 -2.70 -3.39
C MET A 96 5.11 -3.59 -2.42
N SER A 97 6.13 -3.03 -1.75
CA SER A 97 6.76 -3.63 -0.57
C SER A 97 6.22 -2.99 0.73
N THR A 98 6.94 -3.11 1.83
CA THR A 98 6.48 -2.73 3.16
C THR A 98 7.64 -2.35 4.07
N ASP A 99 7.40 -1.49 5.07
CA ASP A 99 8.28 -1.23 6.20
C ASP A 99 8.53 -2.47 7.08
N CYS A 100 7.63 -3.46 7.00
CA CYS A 100 7.75 -4.71 7.76
C CYS A 100 8.95 -5.58 7.34
N VAL A 101 9.61 -5.29 6.22
CA VAL A 101 10.89 -5.95 5.90
C VAL A 101 11.94 -5.69 6.97
N PHE A 102 11.73 -4.70 7.84
CA PHE A 102 12.57 -4.36 8.97
C PHE A 102 11.97 -4.78 10.32
N SER A 103 12.84 -5.07 11.29
CA SER A 103 12.44 -5.47 12.64
C SER A 103 11.85 -4.31 13.46
N GLY A 104 12.22 -3.08 13.17
CA GLY A 104 11.85 -1.89 13.95
C GLY A 104 12.71 -1.68 15.21
N LYS A 105 13.91 -2.24 15.28
CA LYS A 105 14.84 -2.04 16.39
C LYS A 105 15.58 -0.71 16.33
N GLU A 106 15.87 -0.23 15.12
CA GLU A 106 16.73 0.93 14.89
C GLU A 106 15.94 2.15 14.40
N GLY A 107 14.93 1.95 13.55
CA GLY A 107 14.24 3.01 12.85
C GLY A 107 15.08 3.68 11.74
N HIS A 108 14.49 4.65 11.06
CA HIS A 108 15.17 5.45 10.03
C HIS A 108 15.86 4.61 8.93
N TYR A 109 15.23 3.50 8.54
CA TYR A 109 15.77 2.59 7.53
C TYR A 109 15.78 3.23 6.15
N THR A 110 16.93 3.20 5.48
CA THR A 110 17.11 3.68 4.11
C THR A 110 16.88 2.58 3.08
N GLU A 111 16.95 2.90 1.80
CA GLU A 111 16.86 1.90 0.72
C GLU A 111 17.99 0.87 0.79
N THR A 112 19.17 1.28 1.27
CA THR A 112 20.35 0.41 1.41
C THR A 112 20.39 -0.38 2.72
N SER A 113 19.49 -0.13 3.65
CA SER A 113 19.41 -0.90 4.91
C SER A 113 19.05 -2.35 4.63
N GLN A 114 19.75 -3.28 5.30
CA GLN A 114 19.50 -4.71 5.13
C GLN A 114 18.19 -5.12 5.82
N PRO A 115 17.25 -5.78 5.11
CA PRO A 115 16.05 -6.33 5.73
C PRO A 115 16.38 -7.33 6.84
N ASP A 116 15.84 -7.09 8.04
CA ASP A 116 16.05 -7.90 9.23
C ASP A 116 14.75 -8.36 9.92
N GLY A 117 13.63 -8.23 9.20
CA GLY A 117 12.32 -8.66 9.66
C GLY A 117 12.28 -10.17 9.95
N ALA A 118 11.66 -10.57 11.07
CA ALA A 118 11.77 -11.92 11.58
C ALA A 118 10.63 -12.86 11.14
N THR A 119 9.44 -12.31 10.86
CA THR A 119 8.27 -13.11 10.48
C THR A 119 8.38 -13.67 9.07
N PHE A 120 7.58 -14.68 8.75
CA PHE A 120 7.55 -15.19 7.37
C PHE A 120 7.03 -14.15 6.39
N TYR A 121 6.05 -13.34 6.81
CA TYR A 121 5.59 -12.19 6.04
C TYR A 121 6.74 -11.23 5.70
N ASP A 122 7.48 -10.78 6.70
CA ASP A 122 8.58 -9.82 6.55
C ASP A 122 9.60 -10.32 5.52
N ARG A 123 10.06 -11.57 5.72
CA ARG A 123 11.07 -12.22 4.86
C ARG A 123 10.55 -12.46 3.44
N SER A 124 9.30 -12.91 3.30
CA SER A 124 8.72 -13.15 1.98
C SER A 124 8.52 -11.86 1.19
N LYS A 125 8.18 -10.75 1.86
CA LYS A 125 8.09 -9.43 1.24
C LYS A 125 9.45 -8.90 0.81
N ALA A 126 10.48 -9.04 1.66
CA ALA A 126 11.84 -8.66 1.32
C ALA A 126 12.38 -9.44 0.10
N LEU A 127 12.09 -10.75 0.02
CA LEU A 127 12.48 -11.59 -1.11
C LEU A 127 11.85 -11.12 -2.44
N GLY A 128 10.67 -10.52 -2.40
CA GLY A 128 9.94 -10.08 -3.61
C GLY A 128 10.29 -8.67 -4.08
N GLU A 129 11.19 -7.95 -3.41
CA GLU A 129 11.61 -6.62 -3.84
C GLU A 129 12.39 -6.69 -5.16
N LEU A 130 11.96 -5.89 -6.13
CA LEU A 130 12.66 -5.70 -7.40
C LEU A 130 13.55 -4.46 -7.25
N ASP A 131 14.81 -4.59 -7.61
CA ASP A 131 15.79 -3.49 -7.59
C ASP A 131 16.64 -3.59 -8.86
N ASP A 132 16.08 -3.09 -9.95
CA ASP A 132 16.68 -3.12 -11.29
C ASP A 132 16.42 -1.81 -12.05
N ASP A 133 17.03 -1.64 -13.21
CA ASP A 133 17.01 -0.41 -14.02
C ASP A 133 15.68 -0.20 -14.78
N LYS A 134 14.67 -1.05 -14.57
CA LYS A 134 13.39 -1.00 -15.28
C LYS A 134 12.19 -0.96 -14.35
N ASN A 135 12.16 -1.86 -13.38
CA ASN A 135 11.04 -2.08 -12.50
C ASN A 135 11.17 -1.22 -11.22
N LEU A 136 10.06 -0.92 -10.58
CA LEU A 136 10.04 -0.13 -9.36
C LEU A 136 9.46 -0.91 -8.20
N THR A 137 10.17 -0.93 -7.09
CA THR A 137 9.60 -1.31 -5.78
C THR A 137 9.37 -0.07 -4.92
N LEU A 138 8.13 0.15 -4.51
CA LEU A 138 7.76 1.16 -3.53
C LEU A 138 7.70 0.51 -2.14
N ARG A 139 8.65 0.82 -1.28
CA ARG A 139 8.66 0.38 0.11
C ARG A 139 7.95 1.42 0.96
N ASN A 140 6.79 1.05 1.53
CA ASN A 140 5.98 1.94 2.35
C ASN A 140 4.96 1.15 3.16
N SER A 141 4.47 1.73 4.26
CA SER A 141 3.24 1.27 4.91
C SER A 141 2.03 2.01 4.35
N ILE A 142 0.83 1.46 4.48
CA ILE A 142 -0.38 2.08 3.92
C ILE A 142 -1.54 2.10 4.91
N VAL A 143 -2.34 3.16 4.82
CA VAL A 143 -3.63 3.27 5.48
C VAL A 143 -4.69 3.72 4.49
N GLY A 144 -5.90 3.18 4.61
CA GLY A 144 -7.00 3.60 3.74
C GLY A 144 -8.26 2.78 3.97
N PRO A 145 -9.36 3.17 3.29
CA PRO A 145 -10.63 2.49 3.45
C PRO A 145 -10.65 1.11 2.79
N ASP A 146 -11.41 0.21 3.37
CA ASP A 146 -11.75 -1.08 2.80
C ASP A 146 -13.19 -1.06 2.26
N ILE A 147 -13.42 -1.73 1.13
CA ILE A 147 -14.78 -1.92 0.60
C ILE A 147 -15.59 -2.85 1.51
N LYS A 148 -14.91 -3.79 2.18
CA LYS A 148 -15.55 -4.74 3.10
C LYS A 148 -15.42 -4.28 4.53
N SER A 149 -16.49 -4.36 5.30
CA SER A 149 -16.48 -4.06 6.74
C SER A 149 -15.54 -4.97 7.55
N SER A 150 -15.23 -6.17 7.03
CA SER A 150 -14.28 -7.11 7.62
C SER A 150 -12.80 -6.82 7.30
N GLY A 151 -12.48 -5.65 6.74
CA GLY A 151 -11.11 -5.23 6.50
C GLY A 151 -10.28 -5.14 7.78
N ILE A 152 -8.98 -5.43 7.69
CA ILE A 152 -8.06 -5.50 8.84
C ILE A 152 -7.17 -4.24 9.00
N GLY A 153 -7.33 -3.26 8.14
CA GLY A 153 -6.53 -2.03 8.17
C GLY A 153 -6.82 -1.13 9.37
N LEU A 154 -5.83 -0.32 9.77
CA LEU A 154 -5.94 0.61 10.90
C LEU A 154 -7.14 1.57 10.76
N LEU A 155 -7.35 2.11 9.57
CA LEU A 155 -8.50 3.00 9.32
C LEU A 155 -9.83 2.27 9.51
N ASN A 156 -9.95 1.03 8.97
CA ASN A 156 -11.17 0.24 9.13
C ASN A 156 -11.46 -0.07 10.59
N TRP A 157 -10.45 -0.45 11.37
CA TRP A 157 -10.55 -0.63 12.81
C TRP A 157 -11.01 0.65 13.50
N PHE A 158 -10.39 1.80 13.19
CA PHE A 158 -10.70 3.08 13.80
C PHE A 158 -12.14 3.54 13.52
N MET A 159 -12.59 3.41 12.27
CA MET A 159 -13.94 3.82 11.87
C MET A 159 -15.05 2.98 12.52
N GLN A 160 -14.73 1.77 12.99
CA GLN A 160 -15.68 0.88 13.68
C GLN A 160 -15.70 1.04 15.20
N GLN A 161 -14.86 1.93 15.77
CA GLN A 161 -14.88 2.13 17.22
C GLN A 161 -16.18 2.78 17.68
N PRO A 162 -16.90 2.18 18.64
CA PRO A 162 -18.22 2.69 19.05
C PRO A 162 -18.13 3.99 19.87
N GLY A 163 -16.96 4.36 20.36
CA GLY A 163 -16.76 5.52 21.24
C GLY A 163 -16.94 5.17 22.73
N PRO A 164 -16.79 6.14 23.65
CA PRO A 164 -16.46 7.55 23.42
C PRO A 164 -14.95 7.80 23.19
N SER A 165 -14.09 6.82 23.48
CA SER A 165 -12.62 7.02 23.39
C SER A 165 -11.91 5.80 22.84
N VAL A 166 -10.68 6.04 22.35
CA VAL A 166 -9.73 5.00 21.93
C VAL A 166 -8.31 5.37 22.37
N ASN A 167 -7.47 4.37 22.54
CA ASN A 167 -6.05 4.57 22.85
C ASN A 167 -5.23 4.72 21.57
N GLY A 168 -4.33 5.72 21.56
CA GLY A 168 -3.34 5.93 20.52
C GLY A 168 -1.92 5.78 21.06
N PHE A 169 -1.11 4.93 20.44
CA PHE A 169 0.26 4.64 20.89
C PHE A 169 1.21 5.77 20.48
N THR A 170 1.86 6.40 21.48
CA THR A 170 2.83 7.48 21.28
C THR A 170 4.22 6.97 20.88
N GLY A 171 4.56 5.74 21.26
CA GLY A 171 5.84 5.08 20.92
C GLY A 171 5.80 4.26 19.61
N ALA A 172 4.65 4.15 18.95
CA ALA A 172 4.53 3.45 17.67
C ALA A 172 4.74 4.42 16.52
N ILE A 173 5.99 4.54 16.06
CA ILE A 173 6.39 5.42 14.96
C ILE A 173 6.00 4.78 13.63
N TRP A 174 5.44 5.58 12.74
CA TRP A 174 4.95 5.13 11.45
C TRP A 174 5.38 6.09 10.33
N THR A 175 5.81 5.51 9.22
CA THR A 175 5.98 6.20 7.94
C THR A 175 5.19 5.44 6.88
N GLY A 176 4.45 6.18 6.06
CA GLY A 176 3.64 5.54 5.03
C GLY A 176 2.74 6.52 4.31
N GLN A 177 1.83 5.99 3.52
CA GLN A 177 0.93 6.78 2.70
C GLN A 177 -0.53 6.37 2.93
N THR A 178 -1.46 7.30 2.64
CA THR A 178 -2.84 6.89 2.39
C THR A 178 -2.90 6.12 1.07
N THR A 179 -3.87 5.22 0.93
CA THR A 179 -4.04 4.45 -0.32
C THR A 179 -4.36 5.34 -1.53
N LEU A 180 -4.95 6.51 -1.31
CA LEU A 180 -5.14 7.53 -2.35
C LEU A 180 -3.80 8.15 -2.75
N GLN A 181 -2.99 8.55 -1.78
CA GLN A 181 -1.67 9.10 -2.06
C GLN A 181 -0.78 8.07 -2.77
N LEU A 182 -0.85 6.80 -2.38
CA LEU A 182 -0.13 5.74 -3.07
C LEU A 182 -0.54 5.63 -4.54
N ALA A 183 -1.83 5.77 -4.86
CA ALA A 183 -2.29 5.79 -6.25
C ALA A 183 -1.68 6.95 -7.05
N LYS A 184 -1.63 8.15 -6.45
CA LYS A 184 -0.96 9.34 -7.04
C LYS A 184 0.55 9.11 -7.22
N THR A 185 1.21 8.52 -6.21
CA THR A 185 2.63 8.17 -6.28
C THR A 185 2.92 7.19 -7.41
N MET A 186 2.08 6.17 -7.60
CA MET A 186 2.22 5.20 -8.68
C MET A 186 1.97 5.83 -10.06
N GLU A 187 0.99 6.71 -10.17
CA GLU A 187 0.75 7.46 -11.41
C GLU A 187 1.98 8.27 -11.84
N GLU A 188 2.55 9.03 -10.92
CA GLU A 188 3.78 9.80 -11.18
C GLU A 188 4.98 8.91 -11.48
N ALA A 189 5.10 7.77 -10.78
CA ALA A 189 6.15 6.80 -11.07
C ALA A 189 6.06 6.22 -12.49
N VAL A 190 4.85 5.93 -12.97
CA VAL A 190 4.63 5.50 -14.37
C VAL A 190 5.03 6.61 -15.34
N LYS A 191 4.59 7.85 -15.11
CA LYS A 191 4.90 8.99 -15.98
C LYS A 191 6.41 9.25 -16.11
N GLN A 192 7.13 9.11 -15.00
CA GLN A 192 8.58 9.34 -14.93
C GLN A 192 9.43 8.11 -15.28
N ARG A 193 8.81 6.93 -15.45
CA ARG A 193 9.52 5.66 -15.62
C ARG A 193 10.48 5.38 -14.46
N ALA A 194 10.07 5.77 -13.25
CA ALA A 194 10.88 5.59 -12.04
C ALA A 194 11.18 4.11 -11.79
N HIS A 195 12.42 3.77 -11.41
CA HIS A 195 12.87 2.39 -11.25
C HIS A 195 13.71 2.20 -9.99
N GLY A 196 14.09 0.95 -9.73
CA GLY A 196 14.84 0.57 -8.53
C GLY A 196 13.98 0.45 -7.27
N LEU A 197 14.61 0.58 -6.13
CA LEU A 197 13.97 0.52 -4.81
C LEU A 197 13.83 1.93 -4.23
N VAL A 198 12.61 2.31 -3.83
CA VAL A 198 12.32 3.63 -3.28
C VAL A 198 11.51 3.52 -1.98
N ASN A 199 12.00 4.13 -0.92
CA ASN A 199 11.23 4.37 0.30
C ASN A 199 10.22 5.50 0.04
N ALA A 200 9.00 5.13 -0.34
CA ALA A 200 7.95 6.06 -0.74
C ALA A 200 7.19 6.58 0.50
N VAL A 201 7.80 7.49 1.23
CA VAL A 201 7.31 8.02 2.51
C VAL A 201 7.47 9.54 2.60
N PRO A 202 6.67 10.23 3.44
CA PRO A 202 6.90 11.64 3.77
C PRO A 202 8.27 11.86 4.45
N SER A 203 8.73 13.10 4.46
CA SER A 203 10.00 13.47 5.11
C SER A 203 10.01 13.26 6.62
N GLU A 204 8.86 13.44 7.26
CA GLU A 204 8.71 13.32 8.71
C GLU A 204 7.85 12.10 9.06
N PRO A 205 8.20 11.33 10.09
CA PRO A 205 7.34 10.26 10.60
C PRO A 205 6.17 10.83 11.41
N ILE A 206 5.21 9.97 11.74
CA ILE A 206 4.08 10.28 12.62
C ILE A 206 3.89 9.16 13.64
N THR A 207 3.41 9.48 14.83
CA THR A 207 2.98 8.46 15.79
C THR A 207 1.59 7.92 15.42
N LYS A 208 1.28 6.70 15.83
CA LYS A 208 -0.09 6.19 15.66
C LYS A 208 -1.12 7.00 16.45
N TYR A 209 -0.73 7.59 17.58
CA TYR A 209 -1.56 8.53 18.31
C TYR A 209 -1.97 9.74 17.46
N GLU A 210 -0.99 10.42 16.85
CA GLU A 210 -1.25 11.58 15.99
C GLU A 210 -2.02 11.21 14.73
N LEU A 211 -1.72 10.07 14.13
CA LEU A 211 -2.45 9.58 12.95
C LEU A 211 -3.94 9.34 13.26
N LEU A 212 -4.27 8.75 14.44
CA LEU A 212 -5.65 8.58 14.87
C LEU A 212 -6.35 9.91 15.12
N LYS A 213 -5.65 10.93 15.63
CA LYS A 213 -6.22 12.29 15.75
C LYS A 213 -6.56 12.88 14.38
N LEU A 214 -5.72 12.69 13.37
CA LEU A 214 -6.03 13.13 12.00
C LEU A 214 -7.25 12.40 11.43
N PHE A 215 -7.39 11.10 11.67
CA PHE A 215 -8.60 10.36 11.26
C PHE A 215 -9.84 10.87 12.00
N ASN A 216 -9.74 11.14 13.30
CA ASN A 216 -10.84 11.66 14.10
C ASN A 216 -11.33 13.00 13.58
N LYS A 217 -10.41 13.95 13.40
CA LYS A 217 -10.69 15.28 12.85
C LYS A 217 -11.36 15.20 11.47
N ASN A 218 -10.76 14.45 10.55
CA ASN A 218 -11.14 14.50 9.14
C ASN A 218 -12.29 13.56 8.75
N LEU A 219 -12.57 12.51 9.53
CA LEU A 219 -13.55 11.49 9.17
C LEU A 219 -14.68 11.34 10.18
N ARG A 220 -14.44 11.70 11.44
CA ARG A 220 -15.44 11.54 12.53
C ARG A 220 -15.86 12.84 13.19
N GLY A 221 -15.35 14.01 12.73
CA GLY A 221 -15.69 15.32 13.30
C GLY A 221 -15.36 15.43 14.79
N ASP A 222 -14.20 14.89 15.18
CA ASP A 222 -13.69 14.84 16.56
C ASP A 222 -14.62 14.15 17.58
N ALA A 223 -15.39 13.16 17.10
CA ALA A 223 -16.38 12.47 17.96
C ALA A 223 -15.78 11.54 19.01
N LEU A 224 -14.49 11.19 18.91
CA LEU A 224 -13.79 10.33 19.86
C LEU A 224 -12.73 11.10 20.65
N GLU A 225 -12.54 10.75 21.90
CA GLU A 225 -11.36 11.12 22.65
C GLU A 225 -10.22 10.16 22.30
N ILE A 226 -9.07 10.69 21.86
CA ILE A 226 -7.87 9.88 21.57
C ILE A 226 -6.92 9.99 22.74
N ASN A 227 -6.81 8.91 23.54
CA ASN A 227 -5.97 8.89 24.74
C ASN A 227 -4.52 8.54 24.35
N PRO A 228 -3.51 9.36 24.68
CA PRO A 228 -2.12 8.98 24.49
C PRO A 228 -1.75 7.87 25.45
N VAL A 229 -1.13 6.81 24.96
CA VAL A 229 -0.64 5.70 25.80
C VAL A 229 0.77 5.29 25.39
N ASP A 230 1.60 5.05 26.41
CA ASP A 230 2.90 4.39 26.26
C ASP A 230 2.67 2.88 26.36
N GLY A 231 2.82 2.15 25.29
CA GLY A 231 2.56 0.70 25.33
C GLY A 231 3.40 -0.06 24.33
N VAL A 232 3.24 0.25 23.07
CA VAL A 232 4.00 -0.38 22.00
C VAL A 232 5.07 0.59 21.55
N SER A 233 6.33 0.23 21.71
CA SER A 233 7.46 0.94 21.09
C SER A 233 7.96 0.10 19.92
N ALA A 234 7.77 0.61 18.73
CA ALA A 234 8.31 0.02 17.51
C ALA A 234 8.59 1.15 16.52
N ASP A 235 9.82 1.21 16.04
CA ASP A 235 10.21 2.21 15.04
C ASP A 235 10.63 1.50 13.75
N LYS A 236 9.67 1.37 12.83
CA LYS A 236 9.90 0.88 11.47
C LYS A 236 9.96 2.03 10.47
N SER A 237 10.28 3.25 10.95
CA SER A 237 10.33 4.40 10.09
C SER A 237 11.35 4.24 8.97
N LEU A 238 10.93 4.66 7.79
CA LEU A 238 11.75 4.68 6.60
C LEU A 238 12.22 6.10 6.34
N VAL A 239 13.44 6.24 5.83
CA VAL A 239 13.99 7.49 5.31
C VAL A 239 14.28 7.28 3.84
N ARG A 240 13.81 8.21 3.03
CA ARG A 240 14.07 8.19 1.60
C ARG A 240 15.43 8.79 1.30
N THR A 241 16.27 8.04 0.60
CA THR A 241 17.60 8.46 0.12
C THR A 241 17.73 8.35 -1.41
N ASN A 242 16.85 7.58 -2.06
CA ASN A 242 16.76 7.53 -3.52
C ASN A 242 15.81 8.62 -4.04
N PHE A 243 16.36 9.65 -4.68
CA PHE A 243 15.64 10.80 -5.24
C PHE A 243 15.66 10.83 -6.79
N GLU A 244 16.04 9.76 -7.45
CA GLU A 244 15.93 9.66 -8.91
C GLU A 244 14.47 9.71 -9.38
N PHE A 245 13.56 9.20 -8.57
CA PHE A 245 12.12 9.45 -8.72
C PHE A 245 11.78 10.83 -8.12
N ASP A 246 11.59 11.84 -8.96
CA ASP A 246 11.32 13.22 -8.53
C ASP A 246 9.83 13.42 -8.17
N TYR A 247 9.45 12.92 -7.01
CA TYR A 247 8.11 13.11 -6.45
C TYR A 247 8.16 13.16 -4.92
N LEU A 248 7.70 14.27 -4.35
CA LEU A 248 7.63 14.44 -2.90
C LEU A 248 6.27 14.00 -2.36
N ILE A 249 6.30 13.10 -1.39
CA ILE A 249 5.10 12.65 -0.68
C ILE A 249 4.67 13.77 0.28
N PRO A 250 3.39 14.23 0.24
CA PRO A 250 2.90 15.27 1.14
C PRO A 250 2.89 14.86 2.60
N ASP A 251 2.70 15.84 3.50
CA ASP A 251 2.51 15.59 4.92
C ASP A 251 1.22 14.79 5.23
N TYR A 252 1.15 14.26 6.43
CA TYR A 252 0.03 13.41 6.85
C TYR A 252 -1.30 14.15 6.93
N GLU A 253 -1.32 15.42 7.33
CA GLU A 253 -2.55 16.21 7.38
C GLU A 253 -3.15 16.37 5.98
N THR A 254 -2.33 16.67 5.01
CA THR A 254 -2.71 16.76 3.59
C THR A 254 -3.22 15.42 3.07
N MET A 255 -2.46 14.34 3.26
CA MET A 255 -2.85 13.02 2.77
C MET A 255 -4.15 12.50 3.38
N VAL A 256 -4.34 12.70 4.69
CA VAL A 256 -5.56 12.25 5.39
C VAL A 256 -6.77 13.09 4.99
N ARG A 257 -6.61 14.40 4.86
CA ARG A 257 -7.68 15.29 4.38
C ARG A 257 -8.12 14.89 2.97
N GLU A 258 -7.20 14.74 2.04
CA GLU A 258 -7.52 14.36 0.66
C GLU A 258 -8.18 12.97 0.58
N MET A 259 -7.72 12.01 1.37
CA MET A 259 -8.35 10.70 1.49
C MET A 259 -9.78 10.82 2.04
N ALA A 260 -10.02 11.67 3.04
CA ALA A 260 -11.34 11.91 3.60
C ALA A 260 -12.29 12.53 2.55
N ASP A 261 -11.82 13.49 1.78
CA ASP A 261 -12.57 14.12 0.68
C ASP A 261 -12.90 13.10 -0.42
N TRP A 262 -11.93 12.26 -0.79
CA TRP A 262 -12.14 11.12 -1.69
C TRP A 262 -13.23 10.18 -1.16
N MET A 263 -13.15 9.79 0.10
CA MET A 263 -14.14 8.91 0.73
C MET A 263 -15.56 9.53 0.74
N ARG A 264 -15.67 10.85 0.93
CA ARG A 264 -16.96 11.56 0.84
C ARG A 264 -17.50 11.56 -0.58
N ALA A 265 -16.65 11.84 -1.57
CA ALA A 265 -17.02 11.82 -2.99
C ALA A 265 -17.45 10.41 -3.46
N HIS A 266 -16.88 9.36 -2.87
CA HIS A 266 -17.15 7.95 -3.19
C HIS A 266 -17.91 7.23 -2.08
N ARG A 267 -18.77 7.93 -1.33
CA ARG A 267 -19.45 7.41 -0.13
C ARG A 267 -20.21 6.10 -0.36
N SER A 268 -20.73 5.89 -1.54
CA SER A 268 -21.42 4.65 -1.91
C SER A 268 -20.57 3.40 -1.85
N LEU A 269 -19.23 3.52 -1.92
CA LEU A 269 -18.28 2.41 -1.79
C LEU A 269 -18.05 1.99 -0.34
N TYR A 270 -18.36 2.88 0.60
CA TYR A 270 -18.03 2.74 2.02
C TYR A 270 -19.27 2.88 2.92
N PRO A 271 -20.39 2.15 2.64
CA PRO A 271 -21.66 2.31 3.37
C PRO A 271 -21.57 1.92 4.85
N HIS A 272 -20.53 1.20 5.24
CA HIS A 272 -20.26 0.75 6.60
C HIS A 272 -19.47 1.76 7.44
N TYR A 273 -19.03 2.88 6.86
CA TYR A 273 -18.38 3.95 7.60
C TYR A 273 -19.33 5.13 7.83
N ASP A 274 -19.43 5.59 9.09
CA ASP A 274 -20.04 6.86 9.43
C ASP A 274 -19.03 7.99 9.20
N ILE A 275 -18.98 8.50 7.97
CA ILE A 275 -18.08 9.60 7.56
C ILE A 275 -18.83 10.91 7.78
N ARG A 276 -18.26 11.79 8.58
CA ARG A 276 -18.81 13.12 8.93
C ARG A 276 -18.12 14.25 8.18
#